data_8c2f0cfa6cc8b1a5a75eefd95f19d512
#
_entry.id   8c2f0cfa6cc8b1a5a75eefd95f19d512
#
_cell.length_a   1.000
_cell.length_b   1.000
_cell.length_c   1.000
_cell.angle_alpha   90.00
_cell.angle_beta   90.00
_cell.angle_gamma   90.00
#
_symmetry.space_group_name_H-M   'P 1'
#
loop_
_entity.id
_entity.type
_entity.pdbx_description
1 polymer ?
#
loop_
_entity_poly.entity_id
_entity_poly.type
_entity_poly.pdbx_seq_one_letter_code
_entity_poly.pdbx_strand_id
1 'polypeptide(L)'
;MKFLPFLTIFSILSAQWSSQSAYLLKKDRKEVSIFRPFKYGMKNGSELSVNKFLLMPSLSVKQEMSPYGSWKMARLFRLEYPTPGLKWLQSPLGKEMGDPNMGALISPQFFIPHMLSFYVSAFGTKGSLKSGQLSLSSGLGLALNAKKLSDDATIDLPIIYSRLSVYFNGLIINFGGEYYRKLSKSINYLIDYKMYLMPGGRGRYSFEQQGLLMWQASSTFTFSFGYKLIAGEYPFGSQAHLLPTFDIQFGW
;
A
#
# COMPACT_ATOMS: atom_id res chain seq x y z
N MET A 1 15.85 -15.98 -19.47
CA MET A 1 15.26 -16.20 -18.12
C MET A 1 15.65 -15.12 -17.10
N LYS A 2 15.70 -13.84 -17.48
CA LYS A 2 16.16 -12.72 -16.61
C LYS A 2 15.00 -11.88 -16.01
N PHE A 3 13.74 -12.27 -16.27
CA PHE A 3 12.54 -11.54 -15.74
C PHE A 3 12.11 -11.91 -14.31
N LEU A 4 12.67 -12.98 -13.73
CA LEU A 4 12.22 -13.49 -12.44
C LEU A 4 12.48 -12.53 -11.26
N PRO A 5 13.65 -11.88 -11.12
CA PRO A 5 13.89 -10.96 -10.01
C PRO A 5 13.06 -9.66 -10.13
N PHE A 6 12.74 -9.24 -11.35
CA PHE A 6 11.90 -8.05 -11.56
C PHE A 6 10.43 -8.32 -11.20
N LEU A 7 9.92 -9.50 -11.52
CA LEU A 7 8.57 -9.94 -11.12
C LEU A 7 8.43 -10.09 -9.59
N THR A 8 9.48 -10.53 -8.91
CA THR A 8 9.46 -10.63 -7.44
C THR A 8 9.45 -9.28 -6.76
N ILE A 9 10.17 -8.27 -7.29
CA ILE A 9 10.11 -6.90 -6.78
C ILE A 9 8.71 -6.30 -6.98
N PHE A 10 8.06 -6.55 -8.10
CA PHE A 10 6.69 -6.10 -8.36
C PHE A 10 5.65 -6.72 -7.42
N SER A 11 5.76 -8.01 -7.14
CA SER A 11 4.87 -8.68 -6.20
C SER A 11 5.07 -8.19 -4.75
N ILE A 12 6.29 -7.83 -4.38
CA ILE A 12 6.63 -7.20 -3.10
C ILE A 12 5.88 -5.87 -2.90
N LEU A 13 5.83 -5.03 -3.94
CA LEU A 13 5.18 -3.72 -3.88
C LEU A 13 3.65 -3.82 -3.84
N SER A 14 3.06 -4.88 -4.42
CA SER A 14 1.62 -5.00 -4.54
C SER A 14 0.90 -5.51 -3.29
N ALA A 15 1.58 -6.29 -2.46
CA ALA A 15 0.96 -6.93 -1.30
C ALA A 15 0.79 -6.01 -0.07
N GLN A 16 1.44 -4.85 -0.04
CA GLN A 16 1.47 -3.94 1.11
C GLN A 16 0.16 -3.22 1.44
N TRP A 17 -0.83 -3.22 0.54
CA TRP A 17 -1.87 -2.19 0.54
C TRP A 17 -3.27 -2.72 0.81
N SER A 18 -3.41 -3.99 1.10
CA SER A 18 -4.71 -4.60 1.35
C SER A 18 -5.04 -4.67 2.84
N SER A 19 -5.77 -3.76 3.35
CA SER A 19 -6.71 -3.84 4.48
C SER A 19 -7.34 -2.49 4.68
N GLN A 20 -8.49 -2.32 4.09
CA GLN A 20 -9.32 -1.12 4.21
C GLN A 20 -10.44 -1.30 5.24
N SER A 21 -10.33 -2.34 6.09
CA SER A 21 -11.31 -2.64 7.13
C SER A 21 -11.19 -1.69 8.33
N ALA A 22 -12.30 -1.37 8.97
CA ALA A 22 -12.34 -0.64 10.25
C ALA A 22 -11.96 -1.52 11.45
N TYR A 23 -11.78 -2.83 11.26
CA TYR A 23 -11.35 -3.72 12.33
C TYR A 23 -9.88 -3.51 12.68
N LEU A 24 -9.59 -3.61 13.96
CA LEU A 24 -8.26 -3.50 14.55
C LEU A 24 -7.79 -4.87 15.01
N LEU A 25 -6.49 -5.07 15.11
CA LEU A 25 -5.95 -6.24 15.76
C LEU A 25 -6.37 -6.29 17.23
N LYS A 26 -6.58 -7.51 17.71
CA LYS A 26 -6.81 -7.73 19.14
C LYS A 26 -5.58 -7.25 19.92
N LYS A 27 -5.86 -6.82 21.18
CA LYS A 27 -4.80 -6.44 22.12
C LYS A 27 -3.70 -7.49 22.18
N ASP A 28 -2.46 -7.02 22.16
CA ASP A 28 -1.21 -7.78 22.25
C ASP A 28 -0.95 -8.74 21.06
N ARG A 29 -1.87 -8.84 20.10
CA ARG A 29 -1.64 -9.59 18.86
C ARG A 29 -0.65 -8.85 17.96
N LYS A 30 0.30 -9.61 17.43
CA LYS A 30 1.26 -9.14 16.44
C LYS A 30 1.02 -9.88 15.13
N GLU A 31 1.21 -9.18 14.03
CA GLU A 31 1.16 -9.77 12.69
C GLU A 31 2.35 -9.29 11.86
N VAL A 32 2.98 -10.21 11.16
CA VAL A 32 4.06 -9.94 10.21
C VAL A 32 3.78 -10.69 8.92
N SER A 33 4.10 -10.09 7.80
CA SER A 33 4.08 -10.77 6.52
C SER A 33 5.32 -10.42 5.70
N ILE A 34 5.50 -11.09 4.56
CA ILE A 34 6.59 -10.76 3.65
C ILE A 34 6.39 -9.35 3.10
N PHE A 35 5.17 -9.02 2.66
CA PHE A 35 4.90 -7.81 1.89
C PHE A 35 4.02 -6.79 2.61
N ARG A 36 3.30 -7.17 3.66
CA ARG A 36 2.47 -6.25 4.44
C ARG A 36 3.25 -5.64 5.60
N PRO A 37 2.81 -4.49 6.14
CA PRO A 37 3.38 -3.91 7.33
C PRO A 37 3.38 -4.87 8.52
N PHE A 38 4.36 -4.75 9.39
CA PHE A 38 4.24 -5.27 10.75
C PHE A 38 3.10 -4.54 11.46
N LYS A 39 2.26 -5.27 12.18
CA LYS A 39 1.13 -4.72 12.92
C LYS A 39 1.15 -5.20 14.37
N TYR A 40 0.72 -4.31 15.27
CA TYR A 40 0.60 -4.58 16.69
C TYR A 40 -0.69 -3.99 17.25
N GLY A 41 -1.51 -4.84 17.87
CA GLY A 41 -2.73 -4.43 18.56
C GLY A 41 -2.41 -3.85 19.95
N MET A 42 -2.68 -2.57 20.16
CA MET A 42 -2.43 -1.87 21.42
C MET A 42 -3.60 -1.99 22.40
N LYS A 43 -3.33 -1.74 23.71
CA LYS A 43 -4.30 -1.88 24.79
C LYS A 43 -5.47 -0.88 24.75
N ASN A 44 -5.29 0.24 24.09
CA ASN A 44 -6.21 1.38 24.09
C ASN A 44 -7.16 1.43 22.88
N GLY A 45 -7.47 0.30 22.27
CA GLY A 45 -8.32 0.27 21.07
C GLY A 45 -7.66 0.92 19.86
N SER A 46 -6.36 0.74 19.72
CA SER A 46 -5.60 1.19 18.57
C SER A 46 -4.67 0.10 18.03
N GLU A 47 -4.21 0.27 16.80
CA GLU A 47 -3.29 -0.62 16.08
C GLU A 47 -2.13 0.21 15.56
N LEU A 48 -0.91 -0.20 15.89
CA LEU A 48 0.31 0.35 15.33
C LEU A 48 0.70 -0.48 14.10
N SER A 49 1.08 0.19 13.01
CA SER A 49 1.64 -0.48 11.84
C SER A 49 2.94 0.18 11.43
N VAL A 50 3.94 -0.64 11.13
CA VAL A 50 5.24 -0.19 10.62
C VAL A 50 5.48 -0.86 9.28
N ASN A 51 5.56 -0.06 8.24
CA ASN A 51 6.00 -0.54 6.94
C ASN A 51 7.52 -0.51 6.91
N LYS A 52 8.12 -1.69 6.88
CA LYS A 52 9.57 -1.91 6.82
C LYS A 52 10.14 -1.91 5.41
N PHE A 53 9.28 -1.72 4.40
CA PHE A 53 9.74 -1.71 3.02
C PHE A 53 10.58 -0.45 2.75
N LEU A 54 11.82 -0.65 2.35
CA LEU A 54 12.85 0.40 2.22
C LEU A 54 12.43 1.56 1.32
N LEU A 55 11.63 1.29 0.27
CA LEU A 55 11.20 2.34 -0.67
C LEU A 55 10.18 3.32 -0.08
N MET A 56 9.35 2.84 0.83
CA MET A 56 8.28 3.64 1.45
C MET A 56 8.12 3.30 2.92
N PRO A 57 9.15 3.53 3.75
CA PRO A 57 9.02 3.33 5.17
C PRO A 57 7.91 4.23 5.71
N SER A 58 6.99 3.64 6.46
CA SER A 58 5.89 4.38 7.06
C SER A 58 5.56 3.86 8.45
N LEU A 59 5.10 4.79 9.27
CA LEU A 59 4.53 4.53 10.59
C LEU A 59 3.07 4.94 10.57
N SER A 60 2.17 4.08 11.01
CA SER A 60 0.76 4.42 11.10
C SER A 60 0.11 3.95 12.40
N VAL A 61 -0.82 4.76 12.88
CA VAL A 61 -1.67 4.46 14.02
C VAL A 61 -3.11 4.48 13.55
N LYS A 62 -3.80 3.35 13.74
CA LYS A 62 -5.23 3.21 13.46
C LYS A 62 -5.98 3.15 14.78
N GLN A 63 -7.07 3.90 14.89
CA GLN A 63 -7.86 4.03 16.11
C GLN A 63 -9.33 3.74 15.82
N GLU A 64 -9.95 3.03 16.73
CA GLU A 64 -11.40 2.84 16.71
C GLU A 64 -12.11 4.16 16.95
N MET A 65 -13.24 4.35 16.28
CA MET A 65 -14.14 5.47 16.45
C MET A 65 -15.52 4.95 16.89
N SER A 66 -16.34 5.83 17.42
CA SER A 66 -17.74 5.50 17.70
C SER A 66 -18.43 4.96 16.46
N PRO A 67 -19.18 3.86 16.55
CA PRO A 67 -19.89 3.29 15.41
C PRO A 67 -20.95 4.27 14.88
N TYR A 68 -21.20 4.21 13.58
CA TYR A 68 -22.26 4.98 12.95
C TYR A 68 -23.34 4.01 12.43
N GLY A 69 -24.47 3.94 13.12
CA GLY A 69 -25.50 2.93 12.85
C GLY A 69 -24.93 1.51 12.92
N SER A 70 -25.03 0.75 11.82
CA SER A 70 -24.49 -0.61 11.72
C SER A 70 -23.04 -0.67 11.22
N TRP A 71 -22.38 0.47 11.01
CA TRP A 71 -21.01 0.56 10.57
C TRP A 71 -20.04 0.67 11.74
N LYS A 72 -19.07 -0.22 11.79
CA LYS A 72 -17.88 -0.04 12.63
C LYS A 72 -16.98 0.98 11.95
N MET A 73 -16.51 1.97 12.73
CA MET A 73 -15.71 3.08 12.20
C MET A 73 -14.29 3.07 12.77
N ALA A 74 -13.33 3.48 11.97
CA ALA A 74 -11.95 3.71 12.41
C ALA A 74 -11.31 4.87 11.65
N ARG A 75 -10.31 5.48 12.25
CA ARG A 75 -9.44 6.47 11.62
C ARG A 75 -8.00 5.97 11.62
N LEU A 76 -7.21 6.43 10.65
CA LEU A 76 -5.80 6.10 10.53
C LEU A 76 -5.01 7.38 10.27
N PHE A 77 -3.93 7.52 11.01
CA PHE A 77 -2.89 8.52 10.79
C PHE A 77 -1.63 7.82 10.33
N ARG A 78 -0.98 8.31 9.27
CA ARG A 78 0.22 7.71 8.72
C ARG A 78 1.24 8.77 8.34
N LEU A 79 2.49 8.52 8.71
CA LEU A 79 3.67 9.26 8.26
C LEU A 79 4.47 8.37 7.30
N GLU A 80 4.90 8.92 6.18
CA GLU A 80 5.77 8.25 5.21
C GLU A 80 7.02 9.08 4.95
N TYR A 81 8.18 8.40 4.83
CA TYR A 81 9.46 9.03 4.54
C TYR A 81 10.24 8.21 3.50
N PRO A 82 9.95 8.38 2.19
CA PRO A 82 10.52 7.57 1.11
C PRO A 82 11.96 7.90 0.75
N THR A 83 12.49 9.07 1.17
CA THR A 83 13.83 9.57 0.80
C THR A 83 14.96 8.53 0.94
N PRO A 84 15.07 7.75 2.05
CA PRO A 84 16.16 6.79 2.19
C PRO A 84 16.13 5.71 1.12
N GLY A 85 14.96 5.17 0.82
CA GLY A 85 14.78 4.12 -0.20
C GLY A 85 15.07 4.63 -1.60
N LEU A 86 14.61 5.83 -1.93
CA LEU A 86 14.87 6.42 -3.25
C LEU A 86 16.36 6.74 -3.44
N LYS A 87 17.04 7.24 -2.40
CA LYS A 87 18.50 7.45 -2.44
C LYS A 87 19.26 6.13 -2.55
N TRP A 88 18.76 5.06 -1.92
CA TRP A 88 19.35 3.74 -2.08
C TRP A 88 19.24 3.24 -3.53
N LEU A 89 18.11 3.48 -4.22
CA LEU A 89 17.93 3.15 -5.64
C LEU A 89 18.85 3.96 -6.58
N GLN A 90 19.33 5.12 -6.13
CA GLN A 90 20.34 5.91 -6.85
C GLN A 90 21.78 5.45 -6.57
N SER A 91 21.99 4.67 -5.52
CA SER A 91 23.32 4.20 -5.13
C SER A 91 23.84 3.13 -6.10
N PRO A 92 25.17 2.86 -6.11
CA PRO A 92 25.74 1.76 -6.88
C PRO A 92 25.09 0.40 -6.58
N LEU A 93 24.71 0.14 -5.34
CA LEU A 93 23.99 -1.08 -4.95
C LEU A 93 22.60 -1.18 -5.60
N GLY A 94 21.90 -0.06 -5.75
CA GLY A 94 20.64 0.00 -6.48
C GLY A 94 20.80 -0.16 -7.99
N LYS A 95 21.95 0.20 -8.53
CA LYS A 95 22.30 -0.03 -9.95
C LYS A 95 22.52 -1.49 -10.28
N GLU A 96 23.07 -2.26 -9.35
CA GLU A 96 23.33 -3.69 -9.55
C GLU A 96 22.06 -4.54 -9.53
N MET A 97 20.95 -4.02 -9.01
CA MET A 97 19.64 -4.68 -9.06
C MET A 97 18.95 -4.54 -10.44
N GLY A 98 19.37 -3.59 -11.25
CA GLY A 98 18.90 -3.40 -12.64
C GLY A 98 19.80 -4.10 -13.65
N ASP A 99 19.30 -4.33 -14.87
CA ASP A 99 20.15 -4.70 -15.99
C ASP A 99 21.19 -3.57 -16.20
N PRO A 100 22.51 -3.86 -16.23
CA PRO A 100 23.54 -2.86 -16.48
C PRO A 100 23.29 -2.04 -17.75
N ASN A 101 22.57 -2.60 -18.72
CA ASN A 101 22.21 -1.95 -19.99
C ASN A 101 20.94 -1.08 -19.87
N MET A 102 20.14 -1.22 -18.84
CA MET A 102 18.93 -0.42 -18.62
C MET A 102 19.16 0.82 -17.72
N GLY A 103 20.33 0.99 -17.13
CA GLY A 103 20.63 2.09 -16.22
C GLY A 103 20.10 1.89 -14.80
N ALA A 104 20.27 2.90 -13.96
CA ALA A 104 19.72 2.91 -12.62
C ALA A 104 18.20 3.11 -12.68
N LEU A 105 17.45 2.46 -11.77
CA LEU A 105 15.99 2.67 -11.64
C LEU A 105 15.64 4.15 -11.40
N ILE A 106 16.53 4.88 -10.76
CA ILE A 106 16.48 6.34 -10.63
C ILE A 106 17.83 6.87 -11.09
N SER A 107 17.84 7.81 -12.04
CA SER A 107 19.07 8.43 -12.49
C SER A 107 19.81 9.06 -11.31
N PRO A 108 21.14 8.84 -11.19
CA PRO A 108 21.97 9.49 -10.16
C PRO A 108 21.98 11.01 -10.26
N GLN A 109 21.61 11.57 -11.40
CA GLN A 109 21.57 13.01 -11.66
C GLN A 109 20.34 13.68 -11.04
N PHE A 110 19.28 12.91 -10.69
CA PHE A 110 18.08 13.48 -10.08
C PHE A 110 18.31 13.83 -8.61
N PHE A 111 17.95 15.04 -8.27
CA PHE A 111 17.97 15.48 -6.89
C PHE A 111 16.75 14.90 -6.16
N ILE A 112 17.01 14.07 -5.14
CA ILE A 112 15.97 13.55 -4.24
C ILE A 112 16.02 14.36 -2.94
N PRO A 113 15.04 15.25 -2.71
CA PRO A 113 14.95 16.04 -1.48
C PRO A 113 14.54 15.16 -0.29
N HIS A 114 14.62 15.72 0.92
CA HIS A 114 13.92 15.12 2.06
C HIS A 114 12.40 15.28 1.87
N MET A 115 11.70 14.17 1.85
CA MET A 115 10.27 14.09 1.59
C MET A 115 9.59 13.42 2.78
N LEU A 116 8.65 14.13 3.38
CA LEU A 116 7.78 13.61 4.42
C LEU A 116 6.33 13.83 3.97
N SER A 117 5.47 12.85 4.17
CA SER A 117 4.03 13.01 3.96
C SER A 117 3.23 12.54 5.15
N PHE A 118 2.11 13.19 5.34
CA PHE A 118 1.13 12.86 6.37
C PHE A 118 -0.20 12.49 5.72
N TYR A 119 -0.77 11.38 6.15
CA TYR A 119 -2.07 10.89 5.68
C TYR A 119 -3.05 10.77 6.83
N VAL A 120 -4.28 11.17 6.55
CA VAL A 120 -5.45 10.90 7.39
C VAL A 120 -6.44 10.09 6.57
N SER A 121 -6.95 9.00 7.13
CA SER A 121 -7.96 8.17 6.47
C SER A 121 -9.05 7.76 7.45
N ALA A 122 -10.27 7.66 6.94
CA ALA A 122 -11.42 7.11 7.63
C ALA A 122 -11.82 5.78 6.98
N PHE A 123 -12.30 4.86 7.83
CA PHE A 123 -12.76 3.53 7.43
C PHE A 123 -14.12 3.26 8.04
N GLY A 124 -15.01 2.68 7.24
CA GLY A 124 -16.27 2.14 7.72
C GLY A 124 -16.39 0.68 7.28
N THR A 125 -16.77 -0.23 8.18
CA THR A 125 -16.98 -1.64 7.87
C THR A 125 -18.32 -2.11 8.39
N LYS A 126 -19.08 -2.81 7.53
CA LYS A 126 -20.38 -3.42 7.84
C LYS A 126 -20.38 -4.90 7.43
N GLY A 127 -21.15 -5.70 8.15
CA GLY A 127 -21.30 -7.12 7.87
C GLY A 127 -20.46 -8.00 8.80
N SER A 128 -20.38 -9.29 8.49
CA SER A 128 -19.64 -10.28 9.25
C SER A 128 -18.78 -11.16 8.35
N LEU A 129 -17.79 -11.85 8.94
CA LEU A 129 -16.93 -12.77 8.19
C LEU A 129 -17.71 -13.89 7.49
N LYS A 130 -18.85 -14.32 8.06
CA LYS A 130 -19.69 -15.40 7.49
C LYS A 130 -20.57 -14.89 6.35
N SER A 131 -21.23 -13.76 6.53
CA SER A 131 -22.14 -13.18 5.54
C SER A 131 -21.44 -12.34 4.49
N GLY A 132 -20.21 -11.95 4.74
CA GLY A 132 -19.42 -10.99 3.98
C GLY A 132 -19.29 -9.67 4.73
N GLN A 133 -18.11 -9.08 4.65
CA GLN A 133 -17.78 -7.75 5.17
C GLN A 133 -17.54 -6.79 4.02
N LEU A 134 -18.27 -5.69 4.01
CA LEU A 134 -18.02 -4.56 3.12
C LEU A 134 -17.32 -3.47 3.93
N SER A 135 -16.18 -3.04 3.45
CA SER A 135 -15.43 -1.92 4.01
C SER A 135 -15.30 -0.81 2.97
N LEU A 136 -15.48 0.41 3.40
CA LEU A 136 -15.25 1.62 2.60
C LEU A 136 -14.17 2.45 3.29
N SER A 137 -13.39 3.17 2.50
CA SER A 137 -12.37 4.08 3.02
C SER A 137 -12.28 5.34 2.18
N SER A 138 -11.91 6.43 2.86
CA SER A 138 -11.51 7.68 2.21
C SER A 138 -10.31 8.25 2.95
N GLY A 139 -9.46 8.98 2.24
CA GLY A 139 -8.26 9.55 2.84
C GLY A 139 -7.70 10.72 2.07
N LEU A 140 -6.93 11.50 2.79
CA LEU A 140 -6.19 12.66 2.31
C LEU A 140 -4.73 12.52 2.69
N GLY A 141 -3.83 12.77 1.76
CA GLY A 141 -2.39 12.84 1.99
C GLY A 141 -1.84 14.21 1.63
N LEU A 142 -0.94 14.72 2.45
CA LEU A 142 -0.27 16.00 2.27
C LEU A 142 1.24 15.80 2.31
N ALA A 143 1.96 16.37 1.36
CA ALA A 143 3.41 16.40 1.39
C ALA A 143 3.90 17.56 2.27
N LEU A 144 4.90 17.27 3.10
CA LEU A 144 5.55 18.20 4.02
C LEU A 144 7.02 18.42 3.61
N ASN A 145 7.27 18.54 2.32
CA ASN A 145 8.60 18.72 1.78
C ASN A 145 8.90 20.19 1.46
N ALA A 146 10.11 20.62 1.76
CA ALA A 146 10.56 21.98 1.46
C ALA A 146 10.73 22.26 -0.04
N LYS A 147 10.92 21.22 -0.85
CA LYS A 147 11.07 21.29 -2.31
C LYS A 147 10.26 20.18 -2.97
N LYS A 148 9.62 20.48 -4.09
CA LYS A 148 8.96 19.47 -4.92
C LYS A 148 9.99 18.49 -5.45
N LEU A 149 9.59 17.24 -5.61
CA LEU A 149 10.35 16.27 -6.36
C LEU A 149 10.37 16.70 -7.84
N SER A 150 11.51 16.57 -8.50
CA SER A 150 11.62 16.86 -9.94
C SER A 150 10.68 15.94 -10.72
N ASP A 151 10.00 16.51 -11.71
CA ASP A 151 9.11 15.74 -12.60
C ASP A 151 9.84 14.60 -13.31
N ASP A 152 11.15 14.75 -13.54
CA ASP A 152 12.00 13.76 -14.19
C ASP A 152 12.46 12.64 -13.22
N ALA A 153 12.29 12.82 -11.91
CA ALA A 153 12.61 11.80 -10.91
C ALA A 153 11.46 10.78 -10.71
N THR A 154 10.59 10.64 -11.70
CA THR A 154 9.53 9.63 -11.69
C THR A 154 10.13 8.25 -11.84
N ILE A 155 9.77 7.35 -10.92
CA ILE A 155 9.98 5.93 -11.14
C ILE A 155 8.83 5.46 -12.03
N ASP A 156 9.16 5.00 -13.23
CA ASP A 156 8.17 4.47 -14.20
C ASP A 156 7.64 3.10 -13.78
N LEU A 157 7.21 3.02 -12.52
CA LEU A 157 6.55 1.86 -11.95
C LEU A 157 5.16 2.29 -11.49
N PRO A 158 4.09 1.83 -12.12
CA PRO A 158 2.72 2.26 -11.86
C PRO A 158 2.32 2.22 -10.38
N ILE A 159 2.77 1.20 -9.65
CA ILE A 159 2.51 1.07 -8.21
C ILE A 159 3.20 2.16 -7.39
N ILE A 160 4.41 2.55 -7.79
CA ILE A 160 5.21 3.51 -7.04
C ILE A 160 4.74 4.92 -7.34
N TYR A 161 4.45 5.23 -8.60
CA TYR A 161 4.06 6.56 -9.02
C TYR A 161 2.83 7.07 -8.24
N SER A 162 1.76 6.29 -8.16
CA SER A 162 0.54 6.71 -7.46
C SER A 162 0.77 7.09 -5.99
N ARG A 163 1.81 6.53 -5.37
CA ARG A 163 2.15 6.79 -3.97
C ARG A 163 3.15 7.93 -3.80
N LEU A 164 4.05 8.09 -4.75
CA LEU A 164 4.97 9.25 -4.78
C LEU A 164 4.29 10.52 -5.29
N SER A 165 3.12 10.41 -5.91
CA SER A 165 2.41 11.53 -6.53
C SER A 165 2.10 12.66 -5.55
N VAL A 166 1.94 12.37 -4.26
CA VAL A 166 1.78 13.40 -3.23
C VAL A 166 2.95 14.38 -3.19
N TYR A 167 4.17 13.92 -3.52
CA TYR A 167 5.38 14.76 -3.50
C TYR A 167 5.55 15.62 -4.74
N PHE A 168 4.89 15.24 -5.85
CA PHE A 168 4.81 16.07 -7.05
C PHE A 168 3.67 17.10 -6.95
N ASN A 169 2.54 16.69 -6.38
CA ASN A 169 1.30 17.46 -6.37
C ASN A 169 1.07 18.22 -5.06
N GLY A 170 1.77 17.86 -3.98
CA GLY A 170 1.54 18.36 -2.64
C GLY A 170 0.33 17.73 -1.93
N LEU A 171 -0.66 17.23 -2.68
CA LEU A 171 -1.92 16.67 -2.19
C LEU A 171 -2.29 15.41 -2.96
N ILE A 172 -2.87 14.43 -2.26
CA ILE A 172 -3.52 13.27 -2.85
C ILE A 172 -4.80 12.94 -2.09
N ILE A 173 -5.86 12.61 -2.82
CA ILE A 173 -7.12 12.12 -2.26
C ILE A 173 -7.24 10.66 -2.64
N ASN A 174 -7.71 9.81 -1.73
CA ASN A 174 -7.93 8.41 -2.04
C ASN A 174 -9.29 7.93 -1.52
N PHE A 175 -9.88 7.03 -2.28
CA PHE A 175 -11.11 6.31 -1.94
C PHE A 175 -10.83 4.83 -2.13
N GLY A 176 -11.46 3.99 -1.32
CA GLY A 176 -11.31 2.57 -1.44
C GLY A 176 -12.50 1.78 -0.94
N GLY A 177 -12.57 0.55 -1.35
CA GLY A 177 -13.53 -0.41 -0.89
C GLY A 177 -12.93 -1.81 -0.85
N GLU A 178 -13.37 -2.61 0.08
CA GLU A 178 -12.94 -3.96 0.28
C GLU A 178 -14.16 -4.83 0.56
N TYR A 179 -14.26 -5.97 -0.11
CA TYR A 179 -15.21 -7.01 0.22
C TYR A 179 -14.42 -8.26 0.64
N TYR A 180 -14.66 -8.70 1.87
CA TYR A 180 -14.02 -9.86 2.47
C TYR A 180 -15.08 -10.88 2.89
N ARG A 181 -14.91 -12.16 2.51
CA ARG A 181 -15.82 -13.22 2.88
C ARG A 181 -15.10 -14.54 3.11
N LYS A 182 -15.59 -15.29 4.10
CA LYS A 182 -15.17 -16.65 4.37
C LYS A 182 -15.93 -17.61 3.44
N LEU A 183 -15.20 -18.38 2.62
CA LEU A 183 -15.77 -19.39 1.71
C LEU A 183 -15.89 -20.75 2.38
N SER A 184 -14.89 -21.14 3.18
CA SER A 184 -14.87 -22.40 3.92
C SER A 184 -14.21 -22.21 5.29
N LYS A 185 -13.98 -23.31 6.03
CA LYS A 185 -13.30 -23.23 7.33
C LYS A 185 -11.91 -22.59 7.25
N SER A 186 -11.20 -22.85 6.15
CA SER A 186 -9.81 -22.39 5.95
C SER A 186 -9.60 -21.46 4.76
N ILE A 187 -10.61 -21.23 3.92
CA ILE A 187 -10.47 -20.42 2.72
C ILE A 187 -11.33 -19.17 2.84
N ASN A 188 -10.70 -18.04 2.59
CA ASN A 188 -11.35 -16.74 2.50
C ASN A 188 -11.04 -16.12 1.15
N TYR A 189 -11.84 -15.18 0.70
CA TYR A 189 -11.49 -14.34 -0.43
C TYR A 189 -11.65 -12.86 -0.08
N LEU A 190 -10.87 -12.05 -0.75
CA LEU A 190 -10.85 -10.62 -0.62
C LEU A 190 -10.81 -10.01 -2.01
N ILE A 191 -11.67 -9.04 -2.23
CA ILE A 191 -11.60 -8.14 -3.39
C ILE A 191 -11.49 -6.74 -2.84
N ASP A 192 -10.48 -5.99 -3.26
CA ASP A 192 -10.34 -4.59 -2.93
C ASP A 192 -10.16 -3.73 -4.17
N TYR A 193 -10.55 -2.48 -4.04
CA TYR A 193 -10.24 -1.44 -5.01
C TYR A 193 -9.79 -0.18 -4.29
N LYS A 194 -8.96 0.59 -4.95
CA LYS A 194 -8.49 1.88 -4.48
C LYS A 194 -8.30 2.84 -5.63
N MET A 195 -8.83 4.03 -5.48
CA MET A 195 -8.69 5.12 -6.41
C MET A 195 -7.89 6.24 -5.76
N TYR A 196 -6.93 6.76 -6.48
CA TYR A 196 -6.14 7.92 -6.10
C TYR A 196 -6.47 9.05 -7.07
N LEU A 197 -6.77 10.21 -6.52
CA LEU A 197 -6.97 11.44 -7.26
C LEU A 197 -5.83 12.40 -6.91
N MET A 198 -5.22 12.97 -7.93
CA MET A 198 -4.03 13.81 -7.85
C MET A 198 -4.30 15.18 -8.49
N PRO A 199 -5.04 16.05 -7.79
CA PRO A 199 -5.41 17.34 -8.35
C PRO A 199 -4.17 18.21 -8.55
N GLY A 200 -3.96 18.69 -9.76
CA GLY A 200 -2.91 19.65 -10.11
C GLY A 200 -1.60 19.07 -10.61
N GLY A 201 -1.50 17.75 -10.81
CA GLY A 201 -0.28 17.09 -11.27
C GLY A 201 -0.34 16.51 -12.67
N ARG A 202 0.79 16.03 -13.12
CA ARG A 202 0.87 15.12 -14.26
C ARG A 202 0.37 13.74 -13.77
N GLY A 203 -0.62 13.17 -14.47
CA GLY A 203 -1.33 11.98 -14.00
C GLY A 203 -2.40 12.35 -12.97
N ARG A 204 -3.66 12.41 -13.40
CA ARG A 204 -4.76 12.91 -12.59
C ARG A 204 -5.37 11.88 -11.67
N TYR A 205 -5.25 10.60 -12.04
CA TYR A 205 -5.83 9.50 -11.28
C TYR A 205 -5.03 8.21 -11.45
N SER A 206 -5.15 7.34 -10.45
CA SER A 206 -4.71 5.95 -10.53
C SER A 206 -5.75 5.08 -9.84
N PHE A 207 -6.02 3.93 -10.43
CA PHE A 207 -6.94 2.92 -9.94
C PHE A 207 -6.19 1.62 -9.68
N GLU A 208 -6.42 1.01 -8.53
CA GLU A 208 -5.91 -0.30 -8.18
C GLU A 208 -7.08 -1.20 -7.80
N GLN A 209 -7.07 -2.42 -8.32
CA GLN A 209 -8.00 -3.46 -7.94
C GLN A 209 -7.22 -4.74 -7.66
N GLN A 210 -7.56 -5.45 -6.58
CA GLN A 210 -6.89 -6.67 -6.17
C GLN A 210 -7.92 -7.74 -5.83
N GLY A 211 -7.66 -8.97 -6.27
CA GLY A 211 -8.40 -10.16 -5.88
C GLY A 211 -7.47 -11.17 -5.24
N LEU A 212 -7.78 -11.63 -4.03
CA LEU A 212 -6.98 -12.60 -3.27
C LEU A 212 -7.81 -13.77 -2.79
N LEU A 213 -7.28 -14.98 -2.96
CA LEU A 213 -7.66 -16.16 -2.20
C LEU A 213 -6.68 -16.33 -1.03
N MET A 214 -7.22 -16.53 0.16
CA MET A 214 -6.45 -16.59 1.40
C MET A 214 -6.70 -17.93 2.07
N TRP A 215 -5.67 -18.77 2.14
CA TRP A 215 -5.71 -20.04 2.85
C TRP A 215 -5.16 -19.87 4.27
N GLN A 216 -6.05 -19.94 5.24
CA GLN A 216 -5.72 -19.89 6.66
C GLN A 216 -5.46 -21.31 7.16
N ALA A 217 -4.19 -21.71 7.16
CA ALA A 217 -3.79 -23.06 7.59
C ALA A 217 -3.90 -23.21 9.12
N SER A 218 -3.70 -22.12 9.88
CA SER A 218 -3.84 -22.09 11.35
C SER A 218 -4.26 -20.70 11.83
N SER A 219 -4.41 -20.52 13.14
CA SER A 219 -4.62 -19.20 13.75
C SER A 219 -3.41 -18.26 13.62
N THR A 220 -2.24 -18.85 13.34
CA THR A 220 -0.95 -18.14 13.28
C THR A 220 -0.37 -18.04 11.88
N PHE A 221 -0.94 -18.74 10.89
CA PHE A 221 -0.37 -18.80 9.54
C PHE A 221 -1.45 -18.65 8.48
N THR A 222 -1.22 -17.73 7.53
CA THR A 222 -2.06 -17.53 6.36
C THR A 222 -1.19 -17.37 5.12
N PHE A 223 -1.55 -18.06 4.05
CA PHE A 223 -1.01 -17.86 2.72
C PHE A 223 -2.07 -17.22 1.83
N SER A 224 -1.71 -16.23 1.05
CA SER A 224 -2.60 -15.58 0.09
C SER A 224 -1.97 -15.53 -1.29
N PHE A 225 -2.79 -15.68 -2.33
CA PHE A 225 -2.39 -15.53 -3.71
C PHE A 225 -3.54 -14.92 -4.53
N GLY A 226 -3.19 -14.32 -5.64
CA GLY A 226 -4.18 -13.69 -6.51
C GLY A 226 -3.55 -12.77 -7.52
N TYR A 227 -4.23 -11.68 -7.81
CA TYR A 227 -3.78 -10.70 -8.79
C TYR A 227 -4.00 -9.27 -8.30
N LYS A 228 -3.30 -8.33 -8.95
CA LYS A 228 -3.51 -6.90 -8.81
C LYS A 228 -3.51 -6.24 -10.18
N LEU A 229 -4.60 -5.56 -10.48
CA LEU A 229 -4.75 -4.68 -11.63
C LEU A 229 -4.43 -3.25 -11.17
N ILE A 230 -3.60 -2.57 -11.94
CA ILE A 230 -3.25 -1.16 -11.71
C ILE A 230 -3.44 -0.45 -13.04
N ALA A 231 -4.25 0.60 -13.04
CA ALA A 231 -4.49 1.40 -14.23
C ALA A 231 -4.55 2.88 -13.82
N GLY A 232 -4.11 3.74 -14.71
CA GLY A 232 -4.15 5.17 -14.42
C GLY A 232 -3.47 6.02 -15.47
N GLU A 233 -3.50 7.30 -15.22
CA GLU A 233 -2.80 8.31 -16.00
C GLU A 233 -1.48 8.61 -15.31
N TYR A 234 -0.39 8.45 -16.04
CA TYR A 234 0.98 8.69 -15.60
C TYR A 234 1.59 9.81 -16.42
N PRO A 235 2.74 10.39 -16.02
CA PRO A 235 3.42 11.41 -16.82
C PRO A 235 3.72 10.99 -18.26
N PHE A 236 3.84 9.68 -18.49
CA PHE A 236 4.16 9.08 -19.80
C PHE A 236 2.93 8.54 -20.54
N GLY A 237 1.73 8.90 -20.12
CA GLY A 237 0.47 8.43 -20.69
C GLY A 237 -0.30 7.46 -19.82
N SER A 238 -1.43 6.97 -20.34
CA SER A 238 -2.26 6.00 -19.63
C SER A 238 -1.67 4.59 -19.74
N GLN A 239 -1.61 3.89 -18.62
CA GLN A 239 -1.08 2.53 -18.53
C GLN A 239 -2.02 1.64 -17.72
N ALA A 240 -1.98 0.33 -18.02
CA ALA A 240 -2.67 -0.69 -17.26
C ALA A 240 -1.77 -1.93 -17.12
N HIS A 241 -1.65 -2.44 -15.91
CA HIS A 241 -0.80 -3.59 -15.59
C HIS A 241 -1.56 -4.60 -14.74
N LEU A 242 -1.47 -5.86 -15.11
CA LEU A 242 -1.98 -6.98 -14.34
C LEU A 242 -0.79 -7.77 -13.77
N LEU A 243 -0.72 -7.86 -12.45
CA LEU A 243 0.39 -8.47 -11.73
C LEU A 243 -0.10 -9.64 -10.87
N PRO A 244 0.56 -10.81 -10.92
CA PRO A 244 0.31 -11.85 -9.94
C PRO A 244 0.79 -11.39 -8.56
N THR A 245 0.06 -11.76 -7.52
CA THR A 245 0.40 -11.39 -6.13
C THR A 245 0.33 -12.59 -5.22
N PHE A 246 1.21 -12.65 -4.25
CA PHE A 246 1.16 -13.63 -3.16
C PHE A 246 1.70 -13.01 -1.87
N ASP A 247 1.34 -13.57 -0.73
CA ASP A 247 1.86 -13.15 0.57
C ASP A 247 1.79 -14.29 1.58
N ILE A 248 2.72 -14.29 2.51
CA ILE A 248 2.76 -15.19 3.66
C ILE A 248 2.68 -14.34 4.92
N GLN A 249 1.71 -14.65 5.76
CA GLN A 249 1.45 -13.89 6.98
C GLN A 249 1.51 -14.79 8.20
N PHE A 250 2.20 -14.30 9.23
CA PHE A 250 2.27 -14.91 10.55
C PHE A 250 1.64 -13.97 11.58
N GLY A 251 0.92 -14.56 12.57
CA GLY A 251 0.30 -13.82 13.66
C GLY A 251 0.38 -14.59 14.97
N TRP A 252 0.68 -13.93 16.10
CA TRP A 252 0.78 -14.51 17.44
C TRP A 252 0.35 -13.55 18.53
#